data_0b433f6f16a490cdab2a1bb2d4b535fe
#
_entry.id   0b433f6f16a490cdab2a1bb2d4b535fe
#
_cell.length_a   1.000
_cell.length_b   1.000
_cell.length_c   1.000
_cell.angle_alpha   90.00
_cell.angle_beta   90.00
_cell.angle_gamma   90.00
#
_symmetry.space_group_name_H-M   'P 1'
#
loop_
_entity.id
_entity.type
_entity.pdbx_description
1 polymer ?
#
loop_
_entity_poly.entity_id
_entity_poly.type
_entity_poly.pdbx_seq_one_letter_code
_entity_poly.pdbx_strand_id
1 'polypeptide(L)'
;MYTSVSPTLTWREGALVRDGRPHRILAGAVHYFRVHPDQWEDRLRRLAAMGANTVDTYIAWNFHERTEGVYDFSGWRDVERFIRIAGDVGLDVFVRPSPYICAEWSNGGIPFWLSGRTRALRTSDPVFLAGVDAWYDQLIPRLAPLQATHGGPIRLIQVENEYGSFGSDAAYLTHLRDGLRARGLTELLTTADGTTADMVANGSVDGAMGTFTFGTGVPEAVALRRGDEALMCSELWGGGFGQGGEKRHVRSAVSVLGAVDDLLA
;
A
#
# COMPACT_ATOMS: atom_id res chain seq x y z
N MET A 1 -17.79 24.15 -9.04
CA MET A 1 -17.39 24.04 -7.61
C MET A 1 -17.23 22.55 -7.34
N TYR A 2 -15.99 22.07 -7.20
CA TYR A 2 -15.77 20.71 -6.70
C TYR A 2 -16.06 20.75 -5.21
N THR A 3 -17.14 20.13 -4.77
CA THR A 3 -17.33 19.81 -3.37
C THR A 3 -16.20 18.87 -3.00
N SER A 4 -15.29 19.28 -2.11
CA SER A 4 -14.25 18.40 -1.59
C SER A 4 -14.93 17.28 -0.82
N VAL A 5 -14.97 16.11 -1.42
CA VAL A 5 -15.45 14.91 -0.73
C VAL A 5 -14.38 14.55 0.29
N SER A 6 -14.74 14.59 1.57
CA SER A 6 -13.81 14.19 2.64
C SER A 6 -13.64 12.68 2.67
N PRO A 7 -12.43 12.16 2.96
CA PRO A 7 -12.22 10.73 3.08
C PRO A 7 -13.07 10.14 4.23
N THR A 8 -13.50 8.89 4.06
CA THR A 8 -14.33 8.18 5.05
C THR A 8 -13.51 7.69 6.25
N LEU A 9 -12.20 7.61 6.09
CA LEU A 9 -11.23 7.31 7.14
C LEU A 9 -10.27 8.49 7.28
N THR A 10 -10.07 8.96 8.51
CA THR A 10 -9.17 10.07 8.87
C THR A 10 -8.43 9.73 10.16
N TRP A 11 -7.67 10.68 10.70
CA TRP A 11 -7.13 10.55 12.07
C TRP A 11 -7.42 11.80 12.88
N ARG A 12 -7.46 11.63 14.19
CA ARG A 12 -7.58 12.70 15.18
C ARG A 12 -6.90 12.25 16.47
N GLU A 13 -6.08 13.12 17.04
CA GLU A 13 -5.46 12.90 18.36
C GLU A 13 -4.73 11.54 18.47
N GLY A 14 -4.02 11.15 17.41
CA GLY A 14 -3.25 9.91 17.39
C GLY A 14 -4.05 8.64 17.07
N ALA A 15 -5.35 8.74 16.78
CA ALA A 15 -6.19 7.59 16.48
C ALA A 15 -6.85 7.71 15.10
N LEU A 16 -7.02 6.58 14.42
CA LEU A 16 -7.85 6.52 13.23
C LEU A 16 -9.32 6.70 13.59
N VAL A 17 -10.03 7.43 12.73
CA VAL A 17 -11.45 7.73 12.87
C VAL A 17 -12.17 7.36 11.59
N ARG A 18 -13.17 6.47 11.70
CA ARG A 18 -14.02 6.05 10.60
C ARG A 18 -15.44 6.54 10.86
N ASP A 19 -16.01 7.30 9.93
CA ASP A 19 -17.37 7.82 10.04
C ASP A 19 -17.63 8.53 11.40
N GLY A 20 -16.62 9.27 11.89
CA GLY A 20 -16.67 10.01 13.16
C GLY A 20 -16.45 9.17 14.43
N ARG A 21 -16.12 7.89 14.33
CA ARG A 21 -15.88 6.99 15.47
C ARG A 21 -14.45 6.46 15.47
N PRO A 22 -13.84 6.24 16.64
CA PRO A 22 -12.53 5.57 16.71
C PRO A 22 -12.56 4.24 15.95
N HIS A 23 -11.54 3.99 15.16
CA HIS A 23 -11.42 2.79 14.35
C HIS A 23 -10.03 2.19 14.46
N ARG A 24 -9.95 0.88 14.56
CA ARG A 24 -8.70 0.12 14.56
C ARG A 24 -8.65 -0.76 13.33
N ILE A 25 -7.58 -0.68 12.57
CA ILE A 25 -7.36 -1.54 11.41
C ILE A 25 -6.66 -2.82 11.87
N LEU A 26 -7.25 -3.95 11.56
CA LEU A 26 -6.64 -5.27 11.65
C LEU A 26 -6.60 -5.84 10.24
N ALA A 27 -5.43 -5.76 9.60
CA ALA A 27 -5.27 -6.12 8.21
C ALA A 27 -4.46 -7.41 8.02
N GLY A 28 -4.74 -8.09 6.92
CA GLY A 28 -3.87 -9.14 6.42
C GLY A 28 -3.60 -8.97 4.93
N ALA A 29 -2.37 -9.27 4.49
CA ALA A 29 -1.97 -9.14 3.11
C ALA A 29 -2.44 -10.36 2.29
N VAL A 30 -3.24 -10.10 1.25
CA VAL A 30 -3.61 -11.09 0.23
C VAL A 30 -3.42 -10.45 -1.14
N HIS A 31 -2.37 -10.84 -1.84
CA HIS A 31 -2.07 -10.29 -3.15
C HIS A 31 -2.79 -11.12 -4.24
N TYR A 32 -3.77 -10.51 -4.92
CA TYR A 32 -4.59 -11.16 -5.94
C TYR A 32 -3.74 -11.85 -7.03
N PHE A 33 -2.60 -11.27 -7.38
CA PHE A 33 -1.70 -11.81 -8.41
C PHE A 33 -0.92 -13.08 -7.98
N ARG A 34 -0.99 -13.47 -6.70
CA ARG A 34 -0.41 -14.70 -6.12
C ARG A 34 -1.42 -15.77 -5.79
N VAL A 35 -2.71 -15.47 -5.93
CA VAL A 35 -3.81 -16.37 -5.59
C VAL A 35 -4.67 -16.60 -6.82
N HIS A 36 -4.99 -17.87 -7.14
CA HIS A 36 -5.87 -18.16 -8.27
C HIS A 36 -7.24 -17.47 -8.10
N PRO A 37 -7.81 -16.89 -9.16
CA PRO A 37 -9.08 -16.13 -9.06
C PRO A 37 -10.24 -16.89 -8.43
N ASP A 38 -10.34 -18.21 -8.63
CA ASP A 38 -11.37 -19.05 -8.04
C ASP A 38 -11.20 -19.24 -6.52
N GLN A 39 -10.04 -18.85 -5.96
CA GLN A 39 -9.75 -18.94 -4.54
C GLN A 39 -9.81 -17.58 -3.84
N TRP A 40 -10.00 -16.47 -4.54
CA TRP A 40 -10.00 -15.14 -3.93
C TRP A 40 -11.04 -15.03 -2.82
N GLU A 41 -12.27 -15.44 -3.08
CA GLU A 41 -13.34 -15.36 -2.08
C GLU A 41 -13.05 -16.24 -0.86
N ASP A 42 -12.58 -17.49 -1.05
CA ASP A 42 -12.22 -18.38 0.06
C ASP A 42 -11.12 -17.77 0.95
N ARG A 43 -10.07 -17.20 0.34
CA ARG A 43 -8.97 -16.59 1.09
C ARG A 43 -9.41 -15.35 1.85
N LEU A 44 -10.24 -14.51 1.24
CA LEU A 44 -10.77 -13.30 1.88
C LEU A 44 -11.74 -13.65 3.02
N ARG A 45 -12.61 -14.66 2.85
CA ARG A 45 -13.48 -15.16 3.94
C ARG A 45 -12.68 -15.72 5.11
N ARG A 46 -11.58 -16.44 4.84
CA ARG A 46 -10.68 -16.92 5.91
C ARG A 46 -10.01 -15.78 6.64
N LEU A 47 -9.55 -14.77 5.92
CA LEU A 47 -8.98 -13.56 6.52
C LEU A 47 -9.99 -12.87 7.45
N ALA A 48 -11.22 -12.67 6.99
CA ALA A 48 -12.29 -12.10 7.81
C ALA A 48 -12.60 -12.98 9.03
N ALA A 49 -12.63 -14.31 8.88
CA ALA A 49 -12.85 -15.25 9.97
C ALA A 49 -11.74 -15.26 11.03
N MET A 50 -10.53 -14.82 10.68
CA MET A 50 -9.43 -14.59 11.64
C MET A 50 -9.60 -13.30 12.46
N GLY A 51 -10.62 -12.49 12.18
CA GLY A 51 -10.89 -11.23 12.87
C GLY A 51 -10.33 -10.00 12.16
N ALA A 52 -9.74 -10.13 10.96
CA ALA A 52 -9.36 -8.98 10.17
C ALA A 52 -10.59 -8.22 9.66
N ASN A 53 -10.49 -6.90 9.61
CA ASN A 53 -11.50 -6.02 9.03
C ASN A 53 -11.03 -5.36 7.73
N THR A 54 -9.78 -5.57 7.35
CA THR A 54 -9.16 -4.97 6.18
C THR A 54 -8.29 -6.00 5.45
N VAL A 55 -8.35 -6.03 4.14
CA VAL A 55 -7.35 -6.71 3.31
C VAL A 55 -6.39 -5.69 2.73
N ASP A 56 -5.09 -6.00 2.79
CA ASP A 56 -4.02 -5.26 2.14
C ASP A 56 -3.64 -5.96 0.84
N THR A 57 -3.51 -5.20 -0.25
CA THR A 57 -3.02 -5.72 -1.52
C THR A 57 -2.21 -4.70 -2.30
N TYR A 58 -1.04 -5.13 -2.77
CA TYR A 58 -0.29 -4.42 -3.80
C TYR A 58 -0.92 -4.59 -5.17
N ILE A 59 -0.62 -3.67 -6.08
CA ILE A 59 -0.93 -3.79 -7.50
C ILE A 59 0.37 -3.74 -8.29
N ALA A 60 0.81 -4.88 -8.81
CA ALA A 60 2.07 -4.99 -9.52
C ALA A 60 1.91 -4.48 -10.97
N TRP A 61 2.52 -3.34 -11.28
CA TRP A 61 2.44 -2.71 -12.60
C TRP A 61 2.87 -3.68 -13.71
N ASN A 62 4.02 -4.35 -13.59
CA ASN A 62 4.53 -5.29 -14.59
C ASN A 62 3.69 -6.58 -14.76
N PHE A 63 2.73 -6.83 -13.87
CA PHE A 63 1.77 -7.90 -14.03
C PHE A 63 0.68 -7.54 -15.02
N HIS A 64 0.30 -6.26 -15.05
CA HIS A 64 -0.72 -5.70 -15.95
C HIS A 64 -0.16 -5.21 -17.29
N GLU A 65 1.07 -4.67 -17.29
CA GLU A 65 1.73 -4.12 -18.47
C GLU A 65 3.06 -4.83 -18.72
N ARG A 66 3.02 -6.01 -19.33
CA ARG A 66 4.21 -6.79 -19.70
C ARG A 66 4.93 -6.22 -20.92
N THR A 67 4.15 -5.74 -21.85
CA THR A 67 4.60 -5.05 -23.05
C THR A 67 4.14 -3.62 -22.98
N GLU A 68 5.02 -2.67 -23.28
CA GLU A 68 4.73 -1.25 -23.23
C GLU A 68 3.45 -0.89 -23.98
N GLY A 69 2.56 -0.14 -23.33
CA GLY A 69 1.28 0.30 -23.88
C GLY A 69 0.21 -0.78 -23.99
N VAL A 70 0.50 -2.02 -23.56
CA VAL A 70 -0.46 -3.13 -23.60
C VAL A 70 -0.87 -3.50 -22.18
N TYR A 71 -2.03 -3.03 -21.78
CA TYR A 71 -2.59 -3.23 -20.43
C TYR A 71 -3.63 -4.35 -20.41
N ASP A 72 -3.54 -5.21 -19.41
CA ASP A 72 -4.49 -6.31 -19.20
C ASP A 72 -5.02 -6.30 -17.76
N PHE A 73 -6.33 -6.17 -17.62
CA PHE A 73 -7.07 -6.22 -16.35
C PHE A 73 -8.11 -7.35 -16.36
N SER A 74 -7.89 -8.40 -17.12
CA SER A 74 -8.82 -9.52 -17.24
C SER A 74 -8.36 -10.77 -16.47
N GLY A 75 -9.29 -11.67 -16.17
CA GLY A 75 -9.01 -12.97 -15.57
C GLY A 75 -8.21 -12.86 -14.27
N TRP A 76 -6.98 -13.35 -14.28
CA TRP A 76 -6.09 -13.28 -13.10
C TRP A 76 -5.64 -11.85 -12.76
N ARG A 77 -5.77 -10.91 -13.68
CA ARG A 77 -5.41 -9.51 -13.54
C ARG A 77 -6.60 -8.62 -13.19
N ASP A 78 -7.77 -9.19 -12.95
CA ASP A 78 -9.00 -8.44 -12.62
C ASP A 78 -8.97 -7.97 -11.15
N VAL A 79 -8.18 -6.93 -10.91
CA VAL A 79 -8.06 -6.30 -9.59
C VAL A 79 -9.38 -5.70 -9.11
N GLU A 80 -10.22 -5.19 -10.03
CA GLU A 80 -11.52 -4.64 -9.68
C GLU A 80 -12.44 -5.70 -9.10
N ARG A 81 -12.48 -6.90 -9.72
CA ARG A 81 -13.24 -8.05 -9.21
C ARG A 81 -12.72 -8.49 -7.84
N PHE A 82 -11.40 -8.56 -7.64
CA PHE A 82 -10.82 -8.90 -6.33
C PHE A 82 -11.27 -7.92 -5.24
N ILE A 83 -11.21 -6.62 -5.53
CA ILE A 83 -11.62 -5.55 -4.60
C ILE A 83 -13.12 -5.65 -4.29
N ARG A 84 -13.97 -5.91 -5.29
CA ARG A 84 -15.41 -6.10 -5.05
C ARG A 84 -15.70 -7.32 -4.18
N ILE A 85 -15.05 -8.45 -4.43
CA ILE A 85 -15.17 -9.65 -3.58
C ILE A 85 -14.77 -9.34 -2.13
N ALA A 86 -13.70 -8.55 -1.91
CA ALA A 86 -13.32 -8.14 -0.56
C ALA A 86 -14.43 -7.34 0.13
N GLY A 87 -15.06 -6.40 -0.56
CA GLY A 87 -16.22 -5.66 -0.08
C GLY A 87 -17.43 -6.55 0.21
N ASP A 88 -17.75 -7.49 -0.66
CA ASP A 88 -18.85 -8.45 -0.49
C ASP A 88 -18.65 -9.37 0.72
N VAL A 89 -17.40 -9.68 1.06
CA VAL A 89 -17.02 -10.42 2.26
C VAL A 89 -17.07 -9.57 3.53
N GLY A 90 -17.17 -8.23 3.39
CA GLY A 90 -17.23 -7.28 4.50
C GLY A 90 -15.87 -6.73 4.94
N LEU A 91 -14.83 -6.87 4.11
CA LEU A 91 -13.51 -6.29 4.35
C LEU A 91 -13.39 -4.92 3.70
N ASP A 92 -12.83 -3.97 4.43
CA ASP A 92 -12.25 -2.78 3.82
C ASP A 92 -10.98 -3.14 3.03
N VAL A 93 -10.58 -2.29 2.09
CA VAL A 93 -9.40 -2.56 1.25
C VAL A 93 -8.38 -1.45 1.42
N PHE A 94 -7.14 -1.84 1.70
CA PHE A 94 -5.95 -1.03 1.62
C PHE A 94 -5.24 -1.36 0.30
N VAL A 95 -5.27 -0.44 -0.67
CA VAL A 95 -4.60 -0.63 -1.96
C VAL A 95 -3.24 0.06 -1.97
N ARG A 96 -2.26 -0.60 -2.57
CA ARG A 96 -0.91 -0.08 -2.76
C ARG A 96 -0.59 -0.09 -4.26
N PRO A 97 -0.93 1.01 -4.98
CA PRO A 97 -1.02 1.02 -6.46
C PRO A 97 0.32 1.18 -7.18
N SER A 98 1.45 1.00 -6.52
CA SER A 98 2.80 1.15 -7.12
C SER A 98 3.18 2.65 -7.35
N PRO A 99 4.24 3.02 -8.07
CA PRO A 99 4.95 2.26 -9.12
C PRO A 99 5.87 1.13 -8.63
N TYR A 100 6.44 1.24 -7.43
CA TYR A 100 7.27 0.22 -6.81
C TYR A 100 6.51 -0.44 -5.66
N ILE A 101 6.55 -1.76 -5.56
CA ILE A 101 5.83 -2.51 -4.53
C ILE A 101 6.73 -3.39 -3.66
N CYS A 102 8.02 -3.57 -4.01
CA CYS A 102 8.89 -4.57 -3.38
C CYS A 102 8.26 -5.99 -3.43
N ALA A 103 7.66 -6.42 -2.36
CA ALA A 103 6.77 -7.59 -2.20
C ALA A 103 7.36 -8.89 -2.72
N GLU A 104 8.70 -9.07 -2.72
CA GLU A 104 9.40 -10.21 -3.37
C GLU A 104 8.85 -10.48 -4.77
N TRP A 105 8.60 -9.42 -5.55
CA TRP A 105 8.09 -9.48 -6.90
C TRP A 105 9.13 -8.99 -7.91
N SER A 106 9.16 -9.59 -9.08
CA SER A 106 10.14 -9.27 -10.13
C SER A 106 10.25 -7.77 -10.38
N ASN A 107 11.47 -7.23 -10.32
CA ASN A 107 11.77 -5.80 -10.52
C ASN A 107 10.97 -4.86 -9.61
N GLY A 108 10.56 -5.34 -8.43
CA GLY A 108 9.72 -4.58 -7.50
C GLY A 108 8.39 -4.09 -8.09
N GLY A 109 7.89 -4.77 -9.12
CA GLY A 109 6.65 -4.43 -9.81
C GLY A 109 6.82 -3.48 -11.01
N ILE A 110 7.98 -2.85 -11.18
CA ILE A 110 8.24 -1.95 -12.32
C ILE A 110 8.42 -2.79 -13.61
N PRO A 111 7.82 -2.39 -14.74
CA PRO A 111 8.01 -3.09 -16.01
C PRO A 111 9.46 -3.13 -16.47
N PHE A 112 9.92 -4.27 -16.96
CA PHE A 112 11.29 -4.43 -17.44
C PHE A 112 11.62 -3.56 -18.66
N TRP A 113 10.63 -3.28 -19.52
CA TRP A 113 10.80 -2.40 -20.68
C TRP A 113 11.18 -0.97 -20.23
N LEU A 114 10.62 -0.47 -19.10
CA LEU A 114 10.93 0.84 -18.55
C LEU A 114 12.36 0.88 -17.97
N SER A 115 12.77 -0.20 -17.26
CA SER A 115 14.16 -0.35 -16.78
C SER A 115 15.19 -0.40 -17.93
N GLY A 116 14.75 -0.76 -19.14
CA GLY A 116 15.56 -0.68 -20.35
C GLY A 116 15.68 0.73 -20.94
N ARG A 117 14.75 1.64 -20.61
CA ARG A 117 14.71 3.03 -21.11
C ARG A 117 15.41 4.03 -20.20
N THR A 118 15.34 3.84 -18.90
CA THR A 118 16.02 4.69 -17.92
C THR A 118 16.61 3.87 -16.79
N ARG A 119 17.74 4.35 -16.24
CA ARG A 119 18.36 3.82 -15.02
C ARG A 119 17.91 4.58 -13.77
N ALA A 120 17.28 5.73 -13.95
CA ALA A 120 16.81 6.61 -12.87
C ALA A 120 15.39 6.23 -12.43
N LEU A 121 15.20 4.96 -12.06
CA LEU A 121 13.93 4.46 -11.52
C LEU A 121 13.66 5.05 -10.13
N ARG A 122 12.40 5.24 -9.79
CA ARG A 122 11.96 5.77 -8.50
C ARG A 122 12.56 7.16 -8.22
N THR A 123 12.56 8.01 -9.22
CA THR A 123 13.01 9.41 -9.14
C THR A 123 12.10 10.30 -9.98
N SER A 124 12.32 11.62 -9.90
CA SER A 124 11.68 12.61 -10.78
C SER A 124 12.24 12.65 -12.23
N ASP A 125 12.94 11.59 -12.66
CA ASP A 125 13.35 11.42 -14.06
C ASP A 125 12.14 11.50 -15.00
N PRO A 126 12.17 12.35 -16.06
CA PRO A 126 11.01 12.56 -16.92
C PRO A 126 10.55 11.29 -17.67
N VAL A 127 11.48 10.37 -18.00
CA VAL A 127 11.15 9.12 -18.69
C VAL A 127 10.43 8.18 -17.71
N PHE A 128 10.90 8.12 -16.48
CA PHE A 128 10.25 7.32 -15.45
C PHE A 128 8.86 7.86 -15.10
N LEU A 129 8.73 9.17 -14.85
CA LEU A 129 7.46 9.81 -14.53
C LEU A 129 6.43 9.69 -15.66
N ALA A 130 6.84 9.83 -16.92
CA ALA A 130 5.93 9.63 -18.07
C ALA A 130 5.37 8.20 -18.11
N GLY A 131 6.18 7.19 -17.78
CA GLY A 131 5.70 5.81 -17.63
C GLY A 131 4.71 5.66 -16.49
N VAL A 132 5.01 6.23 -15.32
CA VAL A 132 4.12 6.23 -14.16
C VAL A 132 2.78 6.89 -14.48
N ASP A 133 2.79 8.05 -15.14
CA ASP A 133 1.57 8.75 -15.52
C ASP A 133 0.71 7.92 -16.47
N ALA A 134 1.32 7.29 -17.47
CA ALA A 134 0.61 6.39 -18.39
C ALA A 134 0.00 5.18 -17.66
N TRP A 135 0.71 4.62 -16.67
CA TRP A 135 0.19 3.56 -15.81
C TRP A 135 -0.99 4.05 -14.96
N TYR A 136 -0.85 5.19 -14.31
CA TYR A 136 -1.89 5.77 -13.48
C TYR A 136 -3.15 6.12 -14.28
N ASP A 137 -3.00 6.57 -15.52
CA ASP A 137 -4.13 6.83 -16.44
C ASP A 137 -4.95 5.57 -16.73
N GLN A 138 -4.35 4.39 -16.65
CA GLN A 138 -5.04 3.10 -16.85
C GLN A 138 -5.59 2.52 -15.56
N LEU A 139 -4.83 2.59 -14.47
CA LEU A 139 -5.18 1.97 -13.20
C LEU A 139 -6.19 2.80 -12.40
N ILE A 140 -5.91 4.09 -12.20
CA ILE A 140 -6.63 4.87 -11.19
C ILE A 140 -8.12 5.06 -11.54
N PRO A 141 -8.53 5.28 -12.81
CA PRO A 141 -9.96 5.33 -13.16
C PRO A 141 -10.74 4.04 -12.83
N ARG A 142 -10.05 2.89 -12.69
CA ARG A 142 -10.64 1.62 -12.28
C ARG A 142 -10.82 1.53 -10.76
N LEU A 143 -9.91 2.13 -10.00
CA LEU A 143 -9.95 2.13 -8.53
C LEU A 143 -10.87 3.23 -7.97
N ALA A 144 -10.92 4.39 -8.61
CA ALA A 144 -11.65 5.54 -8.13
C ALA A 144 -13.14 5.26 -7.82
N PRO A 145 -13.90 4.52 -8.65
CA PRO A 145 -15.29 4.16 -8.34
C PRO A 145 -15.44 3.16 -7.18
N LEU A 146 -14.36 2.49 -6.77
CA LEU A 146 -14.36 1.48 -5.72
C LEU A 146 -14.00 2.04 -4.34
N GLN A 147 -13.82 3.35 -4.23
CA GLN A 147 -13.57 4.02 -2.96
C GLN A 147 -14.80 4.05 -2.07
N ALA A 148 -14.61 4.11 -0.76
CA ALA A 148 -15.69 4.14 0.21
C ALA A 148 -16.56 5.40 0.08
N THR A 149 -15.99 6.52 -0.34
CA THR A 149 -16.72 7.74 -0.72
C THR A 149 -17.72 7.54 -1.87
N HIS A 150 -17.58 6.45 -2.62
CA HIS A 150 -18.51 6.03 -3.68
C HIS A 150 -19.26 4.72 -3.35
N GLY A 151 -19.21 4.29 -2.09
CA GLY A 151 -19.87 3.05 -1.63
C GLY A 151 -19.05 1.77 -1.85
N GLY A 152 -17.79 1.87 -2.30
CA GLY A 152 -16.88 0.75 -2.44
C GLY A 152 -16.09 0.45 -1.15
N PRO A 153 -15.21 -0.56 -1.16
CA PRO A 153 -14.46 -0.97 0.02
C PRO A 153 -13.10 -0.28 0.21
N ILE A 154 -12.56 0.46 -0.78
CA ILE A 154 -11.24 1.10 -0.66
C ILE A 154 -11.31 2.26 0.32
N ARG A 155 -10.51 2.23 1.39
CA ARG A 155 -10.40 3.29 2.40
C ARG A 155 -9.00 3.83 2.60
N LEU A 156 -7.97 3.07 2.23
CA LEU A 156 -6.57 3.48 2.33
C LEU A 156 -5.86 3.24 1.00
N ILE A 157 -4.95 4.17 0.70
CA ILE A 157 -4.19 4.15 -0.54
C ILE A 157 -2.75 4.53 -0.21
N GLN A 158 -1.79 3.69 -0.54
CA GLN A 158 -0.38 3.98 -0.29
C GLN A 158 0.25 4.74 -1.46
N VAL A 159 1.08 5.70 -1.12
CA VAL A 159 1.98 6.41 -2.04
C VAL A 159 3.33 5.74 -1.98
N GLU A 160 3.79 5.13 -3.07
CA GLU A 160 5.07 4.43 -3.17
C GLU A 160 5.23 3.27 -2.17
N ASN A 161 6.43 2.79 -1.91
CA ASN A 161 6.73 1.78 -0.89
C ASN A 161 8.15 1.91 -0.37
N GLU A 162 8.30 2.12 0.93
CA GLU A 162 9.59 2.22 1.64
C GLU A 162 10.58 3.16 0.95
N TYR A 163 10.06 4.27 0.43
CA TYR A 163 10.87 5.17 -0.38
C TYR A 163 12.04 5.77 0.40
N GLY A 164 11.84 6.06 1.67
CA GLY A 164 12.87 6.65 2.52
C GLY A 164 14.11 5.77 2.75
N SER A 165 13.99 4.47 2.52
CA SER A 165 15.14 3.54 2.53
C SER A 165 15.87 3.47 1.17
N PHE A 166 15.26 4.03 0.11
CA PHE A 166 15.79 3.98 -1.25
C PHE A 166 16.33 5.33 -1.72
N GLY A 167 15.62 6.43 -1.44
CA GLY A 167 15.95 7.75 -1.96
C GLY A 167 15.38 8.88 -1.11
N SER A 168 15.55 10.13 -1.61
CA SER A 168 15.13 11.35 -0.94
C SER A 168 14.58 12.40 -1.93
N ASP A 169 14.07 11.97 -3.09
CA ASP A 169 13.50 12.86 -4.11
C ASP A 169 12.05 13.24 -3.74
N ALA A 170 11.90 14.33 -3.01
CA ALA A 170 10.60 14.85 -2.58
C ALA A 170 9.71 15.25 -3.77
N ALA A 171 10.29 15.67 -4.90
CA ALA A 171 9.54 16.01 -6.11
C ALA A 171 8.88 14.76 -6.71
N TYR A 172 9.57 13.63 -6.67
CA TYR A 172 9.03 12.34 -7.08
C TYR A 172 7.82 11.92 -6.24
N LEU A 173 7.93 11.91 -4.90
CA LEU A 173 6.81 11.56 -4.02
C LEU A 173 5.62 12.51 -4.19
N THR A 174 5.90 13.81 -4.34
CA THR A 174 4.87 14.83 -4.60
C THR A 174 4.14 14.54 -5.90
N HIS A 175 4.87 14.21 -6.98
CA HIS A 175 4.29 13.83 -8.27
C HIS A 175 3.36 12.61 -8.15
N LEU A 176 3.79 11.58 -7.42
CA LEU A 176 2.95 10.39 -7.19
C LEU A 176 1.67 10.72 -6.45
N ARG A 177 1.77 11.44 -5.32
CA ARG A 177 0.61 11.88 -4.53
C ARG A 177 -0.37 12.68 -5.39
N ASP A 178 0.13 13.67 -6.10
CA ASP A 178 -0.69 14.56 -6.93
C ASP A 178 -1.30 13.79 -8.11
N GLY A 179 -0.55 12.86 -8.69
CA GLY A 179 -1.02 11.98 -9.76
C GLY A 179 -2.19 11.09 -9.34
N LEU A 180 -2.15 10.55 -8.11
CA LEU A 180 -3.25 9.78 -7.52
C LEU A 180 -4.48 10.67 -7.30
N ARG A 181 -4.29 11.85 -6.69
CA ARG A 181 -5.35 12.83 -6.41
C ARG A 181 -6.01 13.38 -7.68
N ALA A 182 -5.22 13.75 -8.66
CA ALA A 182 -5.71 14.32 -9.92
C ALA A 182 -6.61 13.34 -10.70
N ARG A 183 -6.41 12.04 -10.51
CA ARG A 183 -7.19 10.97 -11.15
C ARG A 183 -8.36 10.46 -10.31
N GLY A 184 -8.69 11.15 -9.22
CA GLY A 184 -9.93 10.93 -8.46
C GLY A 184 -9.82 10.07 -7.21
N LEU A 185 -8.61 9.77 -6.71
CA LEU A 185 -8.48 9.12 -5.41
C LEU A 185 -8.60 10.15 -4.29
N THR A 186 -9.61 10.02 -3.44
CA THR A 186 -9.97 10.96 -2.37
C THR A 186 -9.79 10.36 -0.98
N GLU A 187 -9.78 9.03 -0.84
CA GLU A 187 -9.61 8.37 0.45
C GLU A 187 -8.23 8.63 1.08
N LEU A 188 -8.02 8.18 2.31
CA LEU A 188 -6.80 8.41 3.09
C LEU A 188 -5.56 7.91 2.33
N LEU A 189 -4.64 8.84 2.02
CA LEU A 189 -3.30 8.49 1.54
C LEU A 189 -2.38 8.18 2.70
N THR A 190 -1.51 7.19 2.51
CA THR A 190 -0.44 6.84 3.45
C THR A 190 0.89 6.73 2.74
N THR A 191 2.01 6.93 3.47
CA THR A 191 3.33 6.42 3.09
C THR A 191 3.70 5.26 4.00
N ALA A 192 4.71 4.48 3.65
CA ALA A 192 5.18 3.35 4.45
C ALA A 192 6.70 3.35 4.45
N ASP A 193 7.31 3.48 5.63
CA ASP A 193 8.76 3.60 5.77
C ASP A 193 9.27 2.85 7.00
N GLY A 194 10.57 2.52 7.00
CA GLY A 194 11.23 1.90 8.15
C GLY A 194 11.36 2.87 9.33
N THR A 195 11.77 2.33 10.49
CA THR A 195 11.78 3.03 11.79
C THR A 195 13.10 3.76 12.08
N THR A 196 13.58 4.57 11.12
CA THR A 196 14.68 5.53 11.36
C THR A 196 14.26 6.93 10.96
N ALA A 197 14.85 7.94 11.59
CA ALA A 197 14.53 9.34 11.31
C ALA A 197 14.74 9.71 9.84
N ASP A 198 15.82 9.24 9.23
CA ASP A 198 16.12 9.49 7.83
C ASP A 198 15.14 8.83 6.89
N MET A 199 14.73 7.58 7.15
CA MET A 199 13.72 6.89 6.35
C MET A 199 12.38 7.62 6.40
N VAL A 200 11.94 8.01 7.59
CA VAL A 200 10.69 8.78 7.76
C VAL A 200 10.77 10.13 7.07
N ALA A 201 11.87 10.87 7.25
CA ALA A 201 12.04 12.18 6.62
C ALA A 201 12.06 12.12 5.08
N ASN A 202 12.76 11.12 4.53
CA ASN A 202 12.92 10.96 3.08
C ASN A 202 11.70 10.31 2.40
N GLY A 203 10.94 9.47 3.11
CA GLY A 203 9.77 8.75 2.58
C GLY A 203 8.45 9.49 2.75
N SER A 204 8.43 10.56 3.55
CA SER A 204 7.22 11.31 3.83
C SER A 204 6.83 12.26 2.70
N VAL A 205 5.52 12.44 2.50
CA VAL A 205 4.97 13.47 1.61
C VAL A 205 3.75 14.12 2.29
N ASP A 206 3.63 15.44 2.14
CA ASP A 206 2.51 16.18 2.70
C ASP A 206 1.16 15.67 2.17
N GLY A 207 0.15 15.60 3.04
CA GLY A 207 -1.18 15.11 2.70
C GLY A 207 -1.31 13.58 2.65
N ALA A 208 -0.26 12.84 3.04
CA ALA A 208 -0.30 11.41 3.34
C ALA A 208 0.11 11.15 4.79
N MET A 209 -0.62 10.28 5.49
CA MET A 209 -0.29 9.82 6.84
C MET A 209 0.91 8.88 6.80
N GLY A 210 1.90 9.09 7.66
CA GLY A 210 3.04 8.19 7.80
C GLY A 210 2.63 6.86 8.42
N THR A 211 3.04 5.73 7.81
CA THR A 211 2.95 4.41 8.41
C THR A 211 4.32 3.75 8.44
N PHE A 212 4.46 2.70 9.23
CA PHE A 212 5.75 2.07 9.48
C PHE A 212 5.78 0.63 8.99
N THR A 213 6.97 0.18 8.59
CA THR A 213 7.26 -1.21 8.21
C THR A 213 8.37 -1.74 9.11
N PHE A 214 8.12 -2.81 9.84
CA PHE A 214 9.10 -3.41 10.76
C PHE A 214 8.71 -4.83 11.20
N GLY A 215 9.68 -5.56 11.70
CA GLY A 215 9.44 -6.82 12.42
C GLY A 215 9.42 -6.63 13.93
N THR A 216 10.29 -5.73 14.42
CA THR A 216 10.40 -5.24 15.80
C THR A 216 10.63 -3.74 15.73
N GLY A 217 10.33 -2.99 16.78
CA GLY A 217 10.62 -1.55 16.79
C GLY A 217 9.39 -0.68 16.99
N VAL A 218 8.38 -1.20 17.73
CA VAL A 218 7.20 -0.40 18.11
C VAL A 218 7.59 0.87 18.87
N PRO A 219 8.53 0.86 19.87
CA PRO A 219 8.94 2.08 20.55
C PRO A 219 9.57 3.11 19.61
N GLU A 220 10.38 2.67 18.64
CA GLU A 220 11.01 3.52 17.64
C GLU A 220 9.95 4.15 16.72
N ALA A 221 8.95 3.38 16.29
CA ALA A 221 7.84 3.87 15.49
C ALA A 221 7.03 4.94 16.26
N VAL A 222 6.73 4.70 17.54
CA VAL A 222 6.04 5.66 18.41
C VAL A 222 6.82 6.97 18.49
N ALA A 223 8.15 6.90 18.66
CA ALA A 223 9.02 8.07 18.79
C ALA A 223 9.11 8.89 17.48
N LEU A 224 8.91 8.25 16.32
CA LEU A 224 9.01 8.86 14.99
C LEU A 224 7.64 9.28 14.41
N ARG A 225 6.56 9.06 15.13
CA ARG A 225 5.21 9.48 14.70
C ARG A 225 5.18 11.00 14.47
N ARG A 226 4.62 11.42 13.35
CA ARG A 226 4.52 12.84 13.00
C ARG A 226 3.30 13.47 13.66
N GLY A 227 3.53 14.47 14.49
CA GLY A 227 2.46 15.27 15.12
C GLY A 227 1.38 14.43 15.80
N ASP A 228 0.13 14.61 15.38
CA ASP A 228 -1.05 13.91 15.88
C ASP A 228 -1.53 12.77 14.95
N GLU A 229 -0.68 12.32 13.99
CA GLU A 229 -1.03 11.21 13.12
C GLU A 229 -1.30 9.92 13.92
N ALA A 230 -2.18 9.07 13.41
CA ALA A 230 -2.39 7.76 14.00
C ALA A 230 -1.15 6.88 13.82
N LEU A 231 -0.80 6.11 14.84
CA LEU A 231 0.24 5.09 14.70
C LEU A 231 -0.32 3.89 13.95
N MET A 232 0.32 3.53 12.85
CA MET A 232 -0.03 2.37 12.05
C MET A 232 1.21 1.64 11.56
N CYS A 233 1.28 0.34 11.80
CA CYS A 233 2.22 -0.56 11.14
C CYS A 233 1.54 -1.11 9.88
N SER A 234 2.04 -0.73 8.70
CA SER A 234 1.52 -1.19 7.42
C SER A 234 2.12 -2.52 6.96
N GLU A 235 3.27 -2.90 7.54
CA GLU A 235 3.87 -4.23 7.36
C GLU A 235 4.50 -4.70 8.65
N LEU A 236 3.92 -5.73 9.27
CA LEU A 236 4.53 -6.42 10.41
C LEU A 236 5.18 -7.72 9.93
N TRP A 237 6.51 -7.78 9.98
CA TRP A 237 7.26 -8.92 9.48
C TRP A 237 7.35 -10.04 10.51
N GLY A 238 6.74 -11.18 10.23
CA GLY A 238 6.83 -12.40 11.04
C GLY A 238 8.13 -13.20 10.85
N GLY A 239 9.04 -12.74 10.00
CA GLY A 239 10.33 -13.35 9.66
C GLY A 239 11.03 -12.54 8.59
N GLY A 240 12.02 -13.10 7.91
CA GLY A 240 12.71 -12.52 6.77
C GLY A 240 12.74 -13.48 5.60
N PHE A 241 12.88 -12.96 4.39
CA PHE A 241 13.27 -13.75 3.24
C PHE A 241 14.79 -13.99 3.30
N GLY A 242 15.24 -15.19 2.89
CA GLY A 242 16.66 -15.51 2.73
C GLY A 242 17.09 -15.42 1.28
N GLN A 243 18.28 -14.94 1.01
CA GLN A 243 18.90 -15.09 -0.30
C GLN A 243 19.35 -16.54 -0.51
N GLY A 244 19.55 -16.94 -1.76
CA GLY A 244 20.02 -18.30 -2.07
C GLY A 244 21.34 -18.62 -1.34
N GLY A 245 21.32 -19.68 -0.51
CA GLY A 245 22.46 -20.10 0.30
C GLY A 245 22.53 -19.52 1.71
N GLU A 246 21.64 -18.61 2.09
CA GLU A 246 21.57 -18.07 3.45
C GLU A 246 20.73 -18.95 4.38
N LYS A 247 21.06 -18.87 5.68
CA LYS A 247 20.27 -19.51 6.72
C LYS A 247 18.93 -18.77 6.86
N ARG A 248 17.83 -19.51 6.81
CA ARG A 248 16.49 -18.94 6.96
C ARG A 248 16.35 -18.18 8.29
N HIS A 249 15.91 -16.94 8.22
CA HIS A 249 15.52 -16.15 9.39
C HIS A 249 14.19 -16.62 9.92
N VAL A 250 14.16 -17.14 11.14
CA VAL A 250 12.94 -17.62 11.82
C VAL A 250 12.76 -16.81 13.09
N ARG A 251 11.59 -16.20 13.25
CA ARG A 251 11.15 -15.60 14.49
C ARG A 251 10.25 -16.58 15.25
N SER A 252 10.35 -16.60 16.58
CA SER A 252 9.42 -17.36 17.40
C SER A 252 8.02 -16.73 17.37
N ALA A 253 6.98 -17.54 17.50
CA ALA A 253 5.61 -17.06 17.62
C ALA A 253 5.45 -16.06 18.79
N VAL A 254 6.11 -16.30 19.90
CA VAL A 254 6.12 -15.40 21.07
C VAL A 254 6.66 -14.01 20.71
N SER A 255 7.76 -13.96 19.92
CA SER A 255 8.33 -12.67 19.49
C SER A 255 7.40 -11.89 18.54
N VAL A 256 6.66 -12.59 17.67
CA VAL A 256 5.69 -11.96 16.77
C VAL A 256 4.47 -11.48 17.56
N LEU A 257 3.93 -12.33 18.45
CA LEU A 257 2.77 -11.97 19.28
C LEU A 257 3.08 -10.79 20.20
N GLY A 258 4.28 -10.74 20.80
CA GLY A 258 4.70 -9.59 21.61
C GLY A 258 4.65 -8.27 20.83
N ALA A 259 5.14 -8.27 19.58
CA ALA A 259 5.07 -7.07 18.73
C ALA A 259 3.61 -6.71 18.36
N VAL A 260 2.73 -7.69 18.20
CA VAL A 260 1.29 -7.44 18.00
C VAL A 260 0.65 -6.86 19.24
N ASP A 261 0.95 -7.40 20.43
CA ASP A 261 0.43 -6.89 21.70
C ASP A 261 0.86 -5.43 21.93
N ASP A 262 2.14 -5.11 21.67
CA ASP A 262 2.66 -3.74 21.76
C ASP A 262 1.96 -2.76 20.79
N LEU A 263 1.58 -3.23 19.59
CA LEU A 263 0.83 -2.41 18.61
C LEU A 263 -0.64 -2.24 18.98
N LEU A 264 -1.20 -3.14 19.78
CA LEU A 264 -2.60 -3.11 20.19
C LEU A 264 -2.81 -2.37 21.51
N ALA A 265 -1.73 -2.13 22.28
CA ALA A 265 -1.77 -1.40 23.53
C ALA A 265 -1.98 0.11 23.31
#